data_7989b07d4acf3fa2887298fbb8d800fa
#
_entry.id   7989b07d4acf3fa2887298fbb8d800fa
#
_cell.length_a   1.000
_cell.length_b   1.000
_cell.length_c   1.000
_cell.angle_alpha   90.00
_cell.angle_beta   90.00
_cell.angle_gamma   90.00
#
_symmetry.space_group_name_H-M   'P 1'
#
loop_
_entity.id
_entity.type
_entity.pdbx_description
1 polymer ?
#
loop_
_entity_poly.entity_id
_entity_poly.type
_entity_poly.pdbx_seq_one_letter_code
_entity_poly.pdbx_strand_id
1 'polypeptide(L)' 'MTKDQLDRQLLAAHASGDLAELSRLYGEAADWASAQNDPVGASFYLTHAYVFALQKGLPSAAEFHQRLKSMGREE' A
#
# COMPACT_ATOMS: atom_id res chain seq x y z
N MET A 1 -4.05 3.77 14.12
CA MET A 1 -2.71 3.18 14.05
C MET A 1 -1.67 4.29 13.95
N THR A 2 -0.62 4.24 14.74
CA THR A 2 0.48 5.20 14.65
C THR A 2 1.46 4.77 13.56
N LYS A 3 2.29 5.70 13.10
CA LYS A 3 3.32 5.39 12.10
C LYS A 3 4.29 4.32 12.61
N ASP A 4 4.66 4.39 13.89
CA ASP A 4 5.57 3.41 14.49
C ASP A 4 4.96 2.00 14.49
N GLN A 5 3.67 1.89 14.82
CA GLN A 5 2.96 0.61 14.76
C GLN A 5 2.90 0.08 13.35
N LEU A 6 2.64 0.94 12.39
CA LEU A 6 2.60 0.57 10.97
C LEU A 6 3.97 0.06 10.51
N ASP A 7 5.04 0.76 10.86
CA ASP A 7 6.41 0.37 10.50
C ASP A 7 6.76 -1.00 11.08
N ARG A 8 6.40 -1.26 12.33
CA ARG A 8 6.65 -2.56 12.98
C ARG A 8 5.89 -3.69 12.28
N GLN A 9 4.64 -3.44 11.92
CA GLN A 9 3.83 -4.44 11.23
C GLN A 9 4.37 -4.72 9.84
N LEU A 10 4.84 -3.68 9.13
CA LEU A 10 5.47 -3.85 7.82
C LEU A 10 6.73 -4.71 7.93
N LEU A 11 7.57 -4.45 8.92
CA LEU A 11 8.78 -5.24 9.15
C LEU A 11 8.43 -6.72 9.43
N ALA A 12 7.43 -6.95 10.26
CA ALA A 12 6.98 -8.31 10.58
C ALA A 12 6.43 -9.03 9.34
N ALA A 13 5.65 -8.33 8.53
CA ALA A 13 5.07 -8.90 7.30
C ALA A 13 6.16 -9.21 6.27
N HIS A 14 7.18 -8.36 6.14
CA HIS A 14 8.32 -8.64 5.26
C HIS A 14 9.08 -9.87 5.75
N ALA A 15 9.29 -9.98 7.05
CA ALA A 15 10.01 -11.12 7.63
C ALA A 15 9.26 -12.43 7.40
N SER A 16 7.93 -12.42 7.46
CA SER A 16 7.11 -13.62 7.25
C SER A 16 6.83 -13.91 5.78
N GLY A 17 7.04 -12.94 4.89
CA GLY A 17 6.71 -13.08 3.47
C GLY A 17 5.22 -13.11 3.19
N ASP A 18 4.39 -12.52 4.05
CA ASP A 18 2.95 -12.51 3.91
C ASP A 18 2.52 -11.41 2.94
N LEU A 19 2.34 -11.77 1.67
CA LEU A 19 2.02 -10.81 0.61
C LEU A 19 0.67 -10.13 0.82
N ALA A 20 -0.33 -10.85 1.32
CA ALA A 20 -1.64 -10.27 1.59
C ALA A 20 -1.55 -9.20 2.67
N GLU A 21 -0.81 -9.48 3.73
CA GLU A 21 -0.62 -8.52 4.82
C GLU A 21 0.21 -7.33 4.37
N LEU A 22 1.26 -7.56 3.58
CA LEU A 22 2.06 -6.47 3.00
C LEU A 22 1.20 -5.54 2.16
N SER A 23 0.35 -6.10 1.30
CA SER A 23 -0.56 -5.31 0.46
C SER A 23 -1.48 -4.45 1.33
N ARG A 24 -2.09 -5.04 2.35
CA ARG A 24 -2.99 -4.34 3.26
C ARG A 24 -2.27 -3.20 3.99
N LEU A 25 -1.10 -3.48 4.52
CA LEU A 25 -0.33 -2.50 5.31
C LEU A 25 0.17 -1.35 4.44
N TYR A 26 0.63 -1.62 3.23
CA TYR A 26 1.03 -0.55 2.32
C TYR A 26 -0.18 0.29 1.89
N GLY A 27 -1.36 -0.31 1.76
CA GLY A 27 -2.59 0.44 1.54
C GLY A 27 -2.88 1.41 2.68
N GLU A 28 -2.72 0.96 3.92
CA GLU A 28 -2.87 1.81 5.10
C GLU A 28 -1.80 2.91 5.15
N ALA A 29 -0.57 2.59 4.78
CA ALA A 29 0.50 3.58 4.69
C ALA A 29 0.18 4.66 3.67
N ALA A 30 -0.42 4.27 2.53
CA ALA A 30 -0.85 5.22 1.52
C ALA A 30 -1.93 6.15 2.06
N ASP A 31 -2.89 5.61 2.79
CA ASP A 31 -3.95 6.41 3.41
C ASP A 31 -3.37 7.39 4.43
N TRP A 32 -2.41 6.93 5.23
CA TRP A 32 -1.73 7.78 6.18
C TRP A 32 -1.00 8.94 5.48
N ALA A 33 -0.25 8.64 4.42
CA ALA A 33 0.46 9.66 3.65
C ALA A 33 -0.50 10.67 3.03
N SER A 34 -1.63 10.21 2.50
CA SER A 34 -2.67 11.09 1.95
C SER A 34 -3.20 12.05 3.01
N ALA A 35 -3.41 11.54 4.23
CA ALA A 35 -3.89 12.36 5.34
C ALA A 35 -2.86 13.42 5.76
N GLN A 36 -1.58 13.17 5.49
CA GLN A 36 -0.50 14.13 5.75
C GLN A 36 -0.25 15.08 4.57
N ASN A 37 -1.09 15.06 3.55
CA ASN A 37 -0.91 15.86 2.33
C ASN A 37 0.42 15.52 1.62
N ASP A 38 0.77 14.24 1.60
CA ASP A 38 1.98 13.74 0.95
C ASP A 38 1.59 12.85 -0.24
N PRO A 39 1.28 13.45 -1.41
CA PRO A 39 0.85 12.66 -2.57
C PRO A 39 1.97 11.77 -3.14
N VAL A 40 3.22 12.20 -3.01
CA VAL A 40 4.36 11.40 -3.47
C VAL A 40 4.49 10.14 -2.63
N GLY A 41 4.46 10.29 -1.30
CA GLY A 41 4.49 9.15 -0.38
C GLY A 41 3.28 8.24 -0.57
N ALA A 42 2.10 8.83 -0.74
CA ALA A 42 0.87 8.05 -0.97
C ALA A 42 0.98 7.21 -2.23
N SER A 43 1.45 7.76 -3.34
CA SER A 43 1.60 7.00 -4.58
C SER A 43 2.68 5.92 -4.46
N PHE A 44 3.75 6.20 -3.73
CA PHE A 44 4.82 5.23 -3.48
C PHE A 44 4.27 4.01 -2.74
N TYR A 45 3.58 4.23 -1.62
CA TYR A 45 3.01 3.13 -0.84
C TYR A 45 1.91 2.39 -1.61
N LEU A 46 1.11 3.13 -2.36
CA LEU A 46 0.01 2.55 -3.13
C LEU A 46 0.54 1.63 -4.23
N THR A 47 1.64 2.02 -4.87
CA THR A 47 2.30 1.18 -5.88
C THR A 47 2.74 -0.15 -5.27
N HIS A 48 3.32 -0.13 -4.06
CA HIS A 48 3.72 -1.35 -3.37
C HIS A 48 2.51 -2.21 -3.03
N ALA A 49 1.43 -1.60 -2.53
CA ALA A 49 0.20 -2.31 -2.21
C ALA A 49 -0.35 -3.02 -3.45
N TYR A 50 -0.35 -2.33 -4.58
CA TYR A 50 -0.82 -2.86 -5.86
C TYR A 50 0.03 -4.06 -6.30
N VAL A 51 1.35 -3.92 -6.28
CA VAL A 51 2.26 -5.00 -6.71
C VAL A 51 2.04 -6.26 -5.88
N PHE A 52 1.97 -6.13 -4.55
CA PHE A 52 1.75 -7.28 -3.68
C PHE A 52 0.36 -7.89 -3.89
N ALA A 53 -0.66 -7.06 -4.12
CA ALA A 53 -1.99 -7.55 -4.41
C ALA A 53 -2.02 -8.36 -5.71
N LEU A 54 -1.31 -7.91 -6.74
CA LEU A 54 -1.18 -8.64 -8.01
C LEU A 54 -0.48 -9.97 -7.81
N GLN A 55 0.62 -9.98 -7.07
CA GLN A 55 1.40 -11.20 -6.82
C GLN A 55 0.59 -12.25 -6.10
N LYS A 56 -0.28 -11.83 -5.19
CA LYS A 56 -1.13 -12.74 -4.41
C LYS A 56 -2.46 -13.03 -5.12
N GLY A 57 -2.80 -12.29 -6.17
CA GLY A 57 -4.09 -12.43 -6.85
C GLY A 57 -5.25 -11.90 -6.04
N LEU A 58 -5.05 -10.83 -5.27
CA LEU A 58 -6.09 -10.27 -4.42
C LEU A 58 -7.05 -9.38 -5.23
N PRO A 59 -8.36 -9.40 -4.90
CA PRO A 59 -9.32 -8.50 -5.54
C PRO A 59 -8.99 -7.02 -5.35
N SER A 60 -8.32 -6.67 -4.25
CA SER A 60 -7.94 -5.29 -3.95
C SER A 60 -6.98 -4.69 -4.98
N ALA A 61 -6.34 -5.51 -5.82
CA ALA A 61 -5.48 -5.01 -6.89
C ALA A 61 -6.22 -4.03 -7.80
N ALA A 62 -7.47 -4.33 -8.14
CA ALA A 62 -8.29 -3.46 -8.98
C ALA A 62 -8.54 -2.10 -8.32
N GLU A 63 -8.80 -2.10 -7.01
CA GLU A 63 -9.01 -0.87 -6.25
C GLU A 63 -7.73 -0.03 -6.19
N PHE A 64 -6.59 -0.64 -5.92
CA PHE A 64 -5.32 0.07 -5.89
C PHE A 64 -4.97 0.64 -7.26
N HIS A 65 -5.24 -0.11 -8.33
CA HIS A 65 -5.01 0.36 -9.70
C HIS A 65 -5.86 1.60 -9.99
N GLN A 66 -7.13 1.58 -9.60
CA GLN A 66 -8.02 2.72 -9.79
C GLN A 66 -7.53 3.96 -9.03
N ARG A 67 -7.07 3.77 -7.81
CA ARG A 67 -6.54 4.87 -7.00
C ARG A 67 -5.29 5.47 -7.63
N LEU A 68 -4.37 4.63 -8.11
CA LEU A 68 -3.16 5.09 -8.80
C LEU A 68 -3.48 5.83 -10.08
N LYS A 69 -4.45 5.32 -10.84
CA LYS A 69 -4.91 5.95 -12.08
C LYS A 69 -5.50 7.33 -11.79
N SER A 70 -6.30 7.45 -10.73
CA SER A 70 -6.88 8.73 -10.30
C SER A 70 -5.82 9.74 -9.92
N MET A 71 -4.67 9.27 -9.44
CA MET A 71 -3.53 10.13 -9.08
C MET A 71 -2.64 10.46 -10.28
N GLY A 72 -2.96 9.94 -11.47
CA GLY A 72 -2.17 10.15 -12.68
C GLY A 72 -0.87 9.35 -12.69
N ARG A 73 -0.77 8.29 -11.88
CA ARG A 73 0.44 7.45 -11.77
C ARG A 73 0.37 6.18 -12.61
N GLU A 74 -0.83 5.83 -13.07
CA GLU A 74 -1.06 4.60 -13.83
C GLU A 74 -2.00 4.92 -14.99
N GLU A 75 -1.78 4.33 -16.15
CA GLU A 75 -2.61 4.54 -17.32
C GLU A 75 -3.51 3.36 -17.63
#